data_8f32e82908639fc87ca8e3958992f0d0
#
_entry.id   8f32e82908639fc87ca8e3958992f0d0
#
_cell.length_a   1.000
_cell.length_b   1.000
_cell.length_c   1.000
_cell.angle_alpha   90.00
_cell.angle_beta   90.00
_cell.angle_gamma   90.00
#
_symmetry.space_group_name_H-M   'P 1'
#
loop_
_entity.id
_entity.type
_entity.pdbx_description
1 polymer ?
#
loop_
_entity_poly.entity_id
_entity_poly.type
_entity_poly.pdbx_seq_one_letter_code
_entity_poly.pdbx_strand_id
1 'polypeptide(L)'
;FQAFFDKIVVDAPCSGEGMFRKDEAAREQWSEAHVRMCAGRQAQILDNAAAMLRPGGRMVYSTCTFAPEENEGSIAAFLGRHSGFCLEEVDGYEGFTRGNAGWAVYGCTELADRNIGNRYHLERAFRIMPQNLEGEGHFMAVLKKDGPDGYEGYPCMKPAEYLKGRKKEELLKEYREFLTDSLTGPEQYLNREEYVLFGGQLYLLPPDMPDMEGLKILRPGLHMGTLKKKRFEPSHGLALALKKGDVKQWIELPSGSMEVIRYLKGETLSAGGLLSEGIGKGWGLVLTDGFSLGWCKMAGGMIKNHYPKGLRWM
;
A
#
# COMPACT_ATOMS: atom_id res chain seq x y z
N PHE A 1 -15.05 10.23 3.77
CA PHE A 1 -15.05 9.05 2.86
C PHE A 1 -16.17 8.06 3.19
N GLN A 2 -17.35 8.53 3.60
CA GLN A 2 -18.47 7.65 3.91
C GLN A 2 -18.88 6.82 2.68
N ALA A 3 -18.99 5.49 2.84
CA ALA A 3 -19.34 4.54 1.78
C ALA A 3 -18.51 4.70 0.49
N PHE A 4 -17.24 5.04 0.62
CA PHE A 4 -16.38 5.38 -0.52
C PHE A 4 -15.52 4.20 -1.01
N PHE A 5 -14.96 3.41 -0.10
CA PHE A 5 -13.98 2.38 -0.47
C PHE A 5 -14.62 1.03 -0.78
N ASP A 6 -14.14 0.38 -1.82
CA ASP A 6 -14.52 -0.99 -2.21
C ASP A 6 -13.95 -2.03 -1.25
N LYS A 7 -12.70 -1.80 -0.85
CA LYS A 7 -11.92 -2.68 0.02
C LYS A 7 -11.15 -1.87 1.05
N ILE A 8 -11.14 -2.33 2.28
CA ILE A 8 -10.40 -1.72 3.38
C ILE A 8 -9.54 -2.79 4.04
N VAL A 9 -8.28 -2.46 4.31
CA VAL A 9 -7.40 -3.27 5.17
C VAL A 9 -7.19 -2.50 6.46
N VAL A 10 -7.50 -3.15 7.58
CA VAL A 10 -7.28 -2.64 8.93
C VAL A 10 -6.16 -3.46 9.55
N ASP A 11 -4.95 -2.96 9.48
CA ASP A 11 -3.81 -3.45 10.26
C ASP A 11 -3.85 -2.72 11.61
N ALA A 12 -4.51 -3.37 12.59
CA ALA A 12 -4.92 -2.67 13.79
C ALA A 12 -3.78 -2.55 14.81
N PRO A 13 -3.62 -1.38 15.46
CA PRO A 13 -2.72 -1.28 16.60
C PRO A 13 -3.17 -2.27 17.68
N CYS A 14 -2.26 -3.09 18.18
CA CYS A 14 -2.55 -4.19 19.09
C CYS A 14 -1.47 -4.33 20.17
N SER A 15 -1.68 -5.21 21.15
CA SER A 15 -0.72 -5.48 22.22
C SER A 15 0.58 -6.16 21.76
N GLY A 16 0.61 -6.70 20.54
CA GLY A 16 1.84 -7.10 19.85
C GLY A 16 2.48 -8.39 20.35
N GLU A 17 1.75 -9.30 20.98
CA GLU A 17 2.29 -10.57 21.51
C GLU A 17 3.00 -11.42 20.44
N GLY A 18 2.50 -11.40 19.20
CA GLY A 18 3.13 -12.10 18.08
C GLY A 18 4.51 -11.54 17.74
N MET A 19 4.84 -10.32 18.14
CA MET A 19 6.12 -9.66 17.86
C MET A 19 7.18 -9.84 18.96
N PHE A 20 6.88 -10.51 20.05
CA PHE A 20 7.76 -10.62 21.22
C PHE A 20 9.15 -11.20 20.93
N ARG A 21 9.31 -11.96 19.85
CA ARG A 21 10.62 -12.46 19.43
C ARG A 21 11.49 -11.40 18.76
N LYS A 22 10.87 -10.42 18.12
CA LYS A 22 11.56 -9.37 17.32
C LYS A 22 11.67 -8.05 18.06
N ASP A 23 10.69 -7.75 18.91
CA ASP A 23 10.54 -6.45 19.53
C ASP A 23 10.50 -6.58 21.05
N GLU A 24 11.61 -6.19 21.69
CA GLU A 24 11.73 -6.19 23.15
C GLU A 24 10.82 -5.14 23.79
N ALA A 25 10.63 -3.99 23.13
CA ALA A 25 9.74 -2.96 23.63
C ALA A 25 8.29 -3.43 23.67
N ALA A 26 7.85 -4.28 22.74
CA ALA A 26 6.52 -4.88 22.78
C ALA A 26 6.33 -5.74 24.04
N ARG A 27 7.35 -6.49 24.48
CA ARG A 27 7.30 -7.28 25.73
C ARG A 27 7.22 -6.41 26.97
N GLU A 28 8.02 -5.34 27.00
CA GLU A 28 8.07 -4.43 28.16
C GLU A 28 6.78 -3.63 28.35
N GLN A 29 6.12 -3.27 27.25
CA GLN A 29 4.88 -2.48 27.25
C GLN A 29 3.63 -3.34 27.47
N TRP A 30 3.73 -4.66 27.32
CA TRP A 30 2.59 -5.54 27.41
C TRP A 30 2.01 -5.60 28.82
N SER A 31 0.69 -5.55 28.92
CA SER A 31 -0.08 -5.77 30.11
C SER A 31 -1.54 -6.07 29.75
N GLU A 32 -2.31 -6.69 30.61
CA GLU A 32 -3.75 -6.87 30.40
C GLU A 32 -4.49 -5.52 30.21
N ALA A 33 -4.04 -4.47 30.90
CA ALA A 33 -4.59 -3.12 30.69
C ALA A 33 -4.30 -2.60 29.29
N HIS A 34 -3.10 -2.89 28.74
CA HIS A 34 -2.74 -2.54 27.36
C HIS A 34 -3.60 -3.31 26.36
N VAL A 35 -3.82 -4.61 26.55
CA VAL A 35 -4.73 -5.42 25.72
C VAL A 35 -6.13 -4.79 25.67
N ARG A 36 -6.73 -4.46 26.83
CA ARG A 36 -8.04 -3.82 26.92
C ARG A 36 -8.08 -2.45 26.23
N MET A 37 -7.03 -1.66 26.39
CA MET A 37 -6.91 -0.35 25.73
C MET A 37 -6.84 -0.51 24.21
N CYS A 38 -6.07 -1.47 23.70
CA CYS A 38 -5.98 -1.78 22.27
C CYS A 38 -7.32 -2.25 21.71
N ALA A 39 -8.02 -3.17 22.38
CA ALA A 39 -9.35 -3.63 21.97
C ALA A 39 -10.36 -2.45 21.87
N GLY A 40 -10.35 -1.53 22.84
CA GLY A 40 -11.19 -0.32 22.77
C GLY A 40 -10.86 0.59 21.58
N ARG A 41 -9.58 0.75 21.26
CA ARG A 41 -9.14 1.53 20.07
C ARG A 41 -9.52 0.84 18.77
N GLN A 42 -9.36 -0.48 18.70
CA GLN A 42 -9.75 -1.30 17.57
C GLN A 42 -11.24 -1.21 17.27
N ALA A 43 -12.10 -1.18 18.29
CA ALA A 43 -13.53 -0.98 18.12
C ALA A 43 -13.84 0.33 17.38
N GLN A 44 -13.21 1.44 17.76
CA GLN A 44 -13.39 2.74 17.10
C GLN A 44 -12.87 2.74 15.65
N ILE A 45 -11.73 2.07 15.39
CA ILE A 45 -11.17 1.94 14.06
C ILE A 45 -12.10 1.12 13.15
N LEU A 46 -12.63 0.00 13.64
CA LEU A 46 -13.58 -0.85 12.93
C LEU A 46 -14.87 -0.11 12.60
N ASP A 47 -15.42 0.66 13.55
CA ASP A 47 -16.65 1.46 13.34
C ASP A 47 -16.43 2.53 12.25
N ASN A 48 -15.27 3.21 12.26
CA ASN A 48 -14.91 4.16 11.22
C ASN A 48 -14.72 3.47 9.85
N ALA A 49 -14.04 2.32 9.81
CA ALA A 49 -13.84 1.56 8.59
C ALA A 49 -15.18 1.05 8.02
N ALA A 50 -16.12 0.63 8.87
CA ALA A 50 -17.45 0.22 8.46
C ALA A 50 -18.25 1.36 7.80
N ALA A 51 -18.12 2.58 8.33
CA ALA A 51 -18.75 3.77 7.75
C ALA A 51 -18.12 4.13 6.38
N MET A 52 -16.81 3.89 6.22
CA MET A 52 -16.08 4.20 4.99
C MET A 52 -16.24 3.14 3.90
N LEU A 53 -16.59 1.90 4.26
CA LEU A 53 -16.80 0.81 3.32
C LEU A 53 -18.16 0.95 2.63
N ARG A 54 -18.18 0.81 1.30
CA ARG A 54 -19.43 0.84 0.52
C ARG A 54 -20.25 -0.44 0.72
N PRO A 55 -21.56 -0.43 0.41
CA PRO A 55 -22.35 -1.66 0.32
C PRO A 55 -21.71 -2.68 -0.63
N GLY A 56 -21.73 -3.97 -0.27
CA GLY A 56 -21.05 -5.04 -1.02
C GLY A 56 -19.54 -5.04 -0.89
N GLY A 57 -18.95 -4.07 -0.18
CA GLY A 57 -17.50 -3.96 0.03
C GLY A 57 -16.96 -5.01 0.99
N ARG A 58 -15.63 -5.16 0.99
CA ARG A 58 -14.91 -6.15 1.80
C ARG A 58 -13.88 -5.48 2.69
N MET A 59 -13.82 -5.89 3.95
CA MET A 59 -12.84 -5.41 4.92
C MET A 59 -12.01 -6.57 5.46
N VAL A 60 -10.69 -6.42 5.46
CA VAL A 60 -9.78 -7.34 6.15
C VAL A 60 -9.32 -6.68 7.43
N TYR A 61 -9.53 -7.34 8.54
CA TYR A 61 -9.02 -6.95 9.85
C TYR A 61 -7.86 -7.86 10.23
N SER A 62 -6.75 -7.30 10.68
CA SER A 62 -5.59 -8.06 11.15
C SER A 62 -4.97 -7.45 12.41
N THR A 63 -4.36 -8.32 13.21
CA THR A 63 -3.55 -7.96 14.39
C THR A 63 -2.31 -8.85 14.43
N CYS A 64 -1.29 -8.43 15.17
CA CYS A 64 -0.14 -9.26 15.52
C CYS A 64 -0.17 -9.67 17.01
N THR A 65 -1.33 -9.97 17.56
CA THR A 65 -1.51 -10.44 18.96
C THR A 65 -2.21 -11.79 19.01
N PHE A 66 -2.05 -12.50 20.14
CA PHE A 66 -2.79 -13.73 20.43
C PHE A 66 -4.01 -13.49 21.32
N ALA A 67 -4.16 -12.30 21.89
CA ALA A 67 -5.22 -11.95 22.82
C ALA A 67 -6.61 -12.13 22.20
N PRO A 68 -7.49 -12.98 22.76
CA PRO A 68 -8.85 -13.14 22.25
C PRO A 68 -9.68 -11.86 22.29
N GLU A 69 -9.42 -10.99 23.26
CA GLU A 69 -10.08 -9.68 23.42
C GLU A 69 -9.91 -8.80 22.19
N GLU A 70 -8.73 -8.86 21.58
CA GLU A 70 -8.36 -8.07 20.41
C GLU A 70 -8.71 -8.78 19.08
N ASN A 71 -8.98 -10.05 19.14
CA ASN A 71 -9.21 -10.93 17.98
C ASN A 71 -10.69 -11.32 17.86
N GLU A 72 -11.05 -12.54 18.27
CA GLU A 72 -12.43 -13.04 18.18
C GLU A 72 -13.42 -12.16 18.94
N GLY A 73 -13.01 -11.64 20.10
CA GLY A 73 -13.83 -10.73 20.91
C GLY A 73 -14.12 -9.42 20.20
N SER A 74 -13.11 -8.78 19.60
CA SER A 74 -13.27 -7.56 18.82
C SER A 74 -14.20 -7.77 17.61
N ILE A 75 -14.04 -8.89 16.88
CA ILE A 75 -14.90 -9.21 15.74
C ILE A 75 -16.32 -9.52 16.17
N ALA A 76 -16.52 -10.29 17.24
CA ALA A 76 -17.86 -10.59 17.78
C ALA A 76 -18.60 -9.30 18.20
N ALA A 77 -17.89 -8.40 18.93
CA ALA A 77 -18.43 -7.12 19.35
C ALA A 77 -18.78 -6.23 18.16
N PHE A 78 -17.94 -6.20 17.12
CA PHE A 78 -18.18 -5.47 15.88
C PHE A 78 -19.45 -5.99 15.18
N LEU A 79 -19.56 -7.30 14.96
CA LEU A 79 -20.73 -7.91 14.30
C LEU A 79 -22.01 -7.72 15.11
N GLY A 80 -21.92 -7.65 16.44
CA GLY A 80 -23.04 -7.31 17.31
C GLY A 80 -23.57 -5.88 17.11
N ARG A 81 -22.69 -4.92 16.80
CA ARG A 81 -23.07 -3.55 16.52
C ARG A 81 -23.45 -3.27 15.07
N HIS A 82 -22.95 -4.08 14.14
CA HIS A 82 -23.08 -3.88 12.70
C HIS A 82 -23.78 -5.08 12.04
N SER A 83 -25.10 -5.14 12.14
CA SER A 83 -25.91 -6.25 11.60
C SER A 83 -25.83 -6.42 10.07
N GLY A 84 -25.39 -5.38 9.35
CA GLY A 84 -25.14 -5.43 7.90
C GLY A 84 -23.75 -5.94 7.53
N PHE A 85 -23.07 -6.68 8.42
CA PHE A 85 -21.78 -7.32 8.15
C PHE A 85 -21.81 -8.79 8.51
N CYS A 86 -21.05 -9.59 7.77
CA CYS A 86 -20.79 -11.00 8.09
C CYS A 86 -19.30 -11.33 7.89
N LEU A 87 -18.84 -12.40 8.54
CA LEU A 87 -17.56 -13.01 8.21
C LEU A 87 -17.67 -13.79 6.89
N GLU A 88 -16.83 -13.43 5.95
CA GLU A 88 -16.73 -14.13 4.68
C GLU A 88 -15.92 -15.42 4.85
N GLU A 89 -16.39 -16.51 4.25
CA GLU A 89 -15.61 -17.73 4.20
C GLU A 89 -14.59 -17.62 3.06
N VAL A 90 -13.33 -17.77 3.43
CA VAL A 90 -12.20 -17.75 2.48
C VAL A 90 -11.33 -18.97 2.71
N ASP A 91 -10.64 -19.39 1.65
CA ASP A 91 -9.67 -20.48 1.74
C ASP A 91 -8.46 -20.06 2.57
N GLY A 92 -8.02 -20.94 3.45
CA GLY A 92 -6.79 -20.75 4.20
C GLY A 92 -5.60 -21.35 3.46
N TYR A 93 -4.41 -20.94 3.89
CA TYR A 93 -3.16 -21.55 3.45
C TYR A 93 -2.70 -22.64 4.41
N GLU A 94 -1.81 -23.52 3.96
CA GLU A 94 -1.17 -24.51 4.81
C GLU A 94 -0.53 -23.86 6.05
N GLY A 95 -0.73 -24.43 7.22
CA GLY A 95 -0.27 -23.88 8.49
C GLY A 95 -1.20 -22.86 9.16
N PHE A 96 -2.23 -22.36 8.46
CA PHE A 96 -3.24 -21.48 9.09
C PHE A 96 -4.20 -22.32 9.94
N THR A 97 -4.53 -21.81 11.14
CA THR A 97 -5.57 -22.40 11.98
C THR A 97 -6.83 -21.53 11.97
N ARG A 98 -7.97 -22.15 12.17
CA ARG A 98 -9.25 -21.43 12.22
C ARG A 98 -9.39 -20.68 13.56
N GLY A 99 -10.15 -19.58 13.54
CA GLY A 99 -10.54 -18.85 14.74
C GLY A 99 -11.34 -19.71 15.71
N ASN A 100 -11.26 -19.38 16.99
CA ASN A 100 -11.95 -20.12 18.04
C ASN A 100 -13.24 -19.39 18.46
N ALA A 101 -14.39 -19.94 18.05
CA ALA A 101 -15.69 -19.38 18.40
C ALA A 101 -15.93 -19.23 19.90
N GLY A 102 -15.36 -20.13 20.73
CA GLY A 102 -15.47 -20.08 22.19
C GLY A 102 -14.73 -18.88 22.81
N TRP A 103 -13.81 -18.26 22.10
CA TRP A 103 -13.04 -17.12 22.63
C TRP A 103 -13.72 -15.77 22.44
N ALA A 104 -14.85 -15.72 21.73
CA ALA A 104 -15.66 -14.52 21.58
C ALA A 104 -16.04 -13.87 22.91
N VAL A 105 -16.23 -14.68 23.96
CA VAL A 105 -16.66 -14.22 25.30
C VAL A 105 -15.62 -13.39 26.04
N TYR A 106 -14.35 -13.49 25.66
CA TYR A 106 -13.27 -12.75 26.35
C TYR A 106 -13.23 -11.26 25.96
N GLY A 107 -13.79 -10.87 24.82
CA GLY A 107 -13.77 -9.47 24.34
C GLY A 107 -15.04 -8.68 24.68
N CYS A 108 -16.09 -9.33 25.18
CA CYS A 108 -17.40 -8.72 25.33
C CYS A 108 -18.04 -9.07 26.67
N THR A 109 -17.84 -8.21 27.66
CA THR A 109 -18.52 -8.31 28.96
C THR A 109 -20.05 -8.17 28.87
N GLU A 110 -20.56 -7.59 27.78
CA GLU A 110 -21.99 -7.39 27.52
C GLU A 110 -22.65 -8.59 26.78
N LEU A 111 -21.86 -9.50 26.23
CA LEU A 111 -22.36 -10.66 25.49
C LEU A 111 -22.53 -11.85 26.45
N ALA A 112 -23.65 -11.89 27.17
CA ALA A 112 -24.04 -13.01 28.01
C ALA A 112 -24.27 -14.33 27.24
N ASP A 113 -24.25 -14.27 25.90
CA ASP A 113 -24.51 -15.41 25.02
C ASP A 113 -23.20 -16.16 24.69
N ARG A 114 -22.97 -17.27 25.38
CA ARG A 114 -21.83 -18.17 25.13
C ARG A 114 -21.77 -18.74 23.71
N ASN A 115 -22.86 -18.62 22.95
CA ASN A 115 -22.98 -19.15 21.58
C ASN A 115 -22.70 -18.08 20.51
N ILE A 116 -22.32 -16.89 20.92
CA ILE A 116 -22.17 -15.73 20.02
C ILE A 116 -21.12 -15.97 18.93
N GLY A 117 -20.04 -16.67 19.28
CA GLY A 117 -18.99 -17.01 18.32
C GLY A 117 -19.48 -17.91 17.18
N ASN A 118 -20.33 -18.89 17.51
CA ASN A 118 -20.95 -19.76 16.50
C ASN A 118 -21.99 -18.98 15.67
N ARG A 119 -22.75 -18.07 16.27
CA ARG A 119 -23.71 -17.21 15.58
C ARG A 119 -23.04 -16.34 14.51
N TYR A 120 -21.85 -15.83 14.80
CA TYR A 120 -21.10 -14.97 13.87
C TYR A 120 -20.07 -15.73 13.05
N HIS A 121 -20.01 -17.05 13.14
CA HIS A 121 -19.09 -17.88 12.37
C HIS A 121 -17.62 -17.50 12.56
N LEU A 122 -17.18 -17.28 13.82
CA LEU A 122 -15.80 -16.83 14.09
C LEU A 122 -14.75 -17.88 13.69
N GLU A 123 -15.14 -19.13 13.47
CA GLU A 123 -14.30 -20.16 12.84
C GLU A 123 -13.87 -19.83 11.41
N ARG A 124 -14.48 -18.82 10.76
CA ARG A 124 -14.05 -18.32 9.46
C ARG A 124 -12.84 -17.40 9.52
N ALA A 125 -12.53 -16.88 10.68
CA ALA A 125 -11.27 -16.15 10.90
C ALA A 125 -10.06 -17.10 10.92
N PHE A 126 -8.86 -16.53 10.82
CA PHE A 126 -7.61 -17.28 10.84
C PHE A 126 -6.71 -16.80 11.98
N ARG A 127 -5.97 -17.77 12.52
CA ARG A 127 -4.82 -17.55 13.37
C ARG A 127 -3.60 -18.15 12.72
N ILE A 128 -2.57 -17.33 12.58
CA ILE A 128 -1.25 -17.72 12.09
C ILE A 128 -0.37 -17.85 13.33
N MET A 129 0.00 -19.08 13.65
CA MET A 129 0.70 -19.39 14.88
C MET A 129 2.15 -19.81 14.58
N PRO A 130 3.15 -19.28 15.31
CA PRO A 130 4.56 -19.52 15.02
C PRO A 130 5.00 -20.98 15.17
N GLN A 131 4.22 -21.82 15.85
CA GLN A 131 4.47 -23.27 15.90
C GLN A 131 4.08 -24.00 14.62
N ASN A 132 3.25 -23.41 13.76
CA ASN A 132 2.78 -24.03 12.53
C ASN A 132 3.47 -23.47 11.29
N LEU A 133 4.00 -22.25 11.37
CA LEU A 133 4.65 -21.54 10.27
C LEU A 133 5.88 -20.78 10.77
N GLU A 134 6.93 -20.75 9.96
CA GLU A 134 8.07 -19.87 10.23
C GLU A 134 7.64 -18.41 10.04
N GLY A 135 7.44 -17.70 11.13
CA GLY A 135 7.02 -16.30 11.10
C GLY A 135 6.57 -15.81 12.47
N GLU A 136 5.95 -14.65 12.48
CA GLU A 136 5.36 -14.03 13.65
C GLU A 136 3.87 -14.41 13.76
N GLY A 137 3.29 -14.24 14.97
CA GLY A 137 1.89 -14.54 15.18
C GLY A 137 0.96 -13.46 14.60
N HIS A 138 -0.12 -13.89 13.94
CA HIS A 138 -1.14 -12.98 13.42
C HIS A 138 -2.54 -13.55 13.59
N PHE A 139 -3.51 -12.65 13.64
CA PHE A 139 -4.93 -12.95 13.48
C PHE A 139 -5.45 -12.22 12.24
N MET A 140 -6.40 -12.84 11.54
CA MET A 140 -7.00 -12.24 10.34
C MET A 140 -8.48 -12.63 10.22
N ALA A 141 -9.32 -11.65 9.93
CA ALA A 141 -10.74 -11.83 9.67
C ALA A 141 -11.14 -11.06 8.40
N VAL A 142 -11.87 -11.72 7.50
CA VAL A 142 -12.41 -11.10 6.30
C VAL A 142 -13.90 -10.85 6.51
N LEU A 143 -14.28 -9.58 6.45
CA LEU A 143 -15.64 -9.09 6.68
C LEU A 143 -16.24 -8.60 5.37
N LYS A 144 -17.46 -8.93 5.10
CA LYS A 144 -18.24 -8.44 3.96
C LYS A 144 -19.41 -7.60 4.45
N LYS A 145 -19.60 -6.43 3.85
CA LYS A 145 -20.77 -5.58 4.08
C LYS A 145 -21.89 -5.98 3.14
N ASP A 146 -23.11 -6.05 3.65
CA ASP A 146 -24.29 -6.35 2.85
C ASP A 146 -24.47 -5.35 1.71
N GLY A 147 -24.93 -5.84 0.58
CA GLY A 147 -25.16 -5.04 -0.61
C GLY A 147 -24.78 -5.79 -1.88
N PRO A 148 -25.17 -5.27 -3.05
CA PRO A 148 -24.84 -5.88 -4.33
C PRO A 148 -23.33 -5.84 -4.60
N ASP A 149 -22.81 -6.90 -5.18
CA ASP A 149 -21.47 -6.90 -5.75
C ASP A 149 -21.41 -5.90 -6.91
N GLY A 150 -20.29 -5.15 -7.00
CA GLY A 150 -20.13 -4.14 -8.05
C GLY A 150 -20.98 -2.89 -7.87
N TYR A 151 -21.36 -2.56 -6.64
CA TYR A 151 -22.09 -1.32 -6.35
C TYR A 151 -21.35 -0.08 -6.91
N GLU A 152 -22.02 0.62 -7.83
CA GLU A 152 -21.46 1.81 -8.52
C GLU A 152 -21.90 3.14 -7.90
N GLY A 153 -22.72 3.10 -6.86
CA GLY A 153 -23.25 4.28 -6.18
C GLY A 153 -22.22 4.95 -5.27
N TYR A 154 -21.16 5.51 -5.84
CA TYR A 154 -20.21 6.30 -5.05
C TYR A 154 -20.90 7.56 -4.51
N PRO A 155 -20.56 7.98 -3.28
CA PRO A 155 -21.05 9.24 -2.75
C PRO A 155 -20.59 10.39 -3.66
N CYS A 156 -21.49 11.33 -3.92
CA CYS A 156 -21.16 12.54 -4.65
C CYS A 156 -20.23 13.39 -3.77
N MET A 157 -18.93 13.27 -4.02
CA MET A 157 -17.90 14.07 -3.36
C MET A 157 -17.41 15.15 -4.31
N LYS A 158 -17.06 16.32 -3.76
CA LYS A 158 -16.38 17.36 -4.55
C LYS A 158 -15.11 16.74 -5.15
N PRO A 159 -14.92 16.81 -6.47
CA PRO A 159 -13.72 16.24 -7.10
C PRO A 159 -12.47 17.04 -6.73
N ALA A 160 -11.32 16.38 -6.74
CA ALA A 160 -10.04 17.04 -6.55
C ALA A 160 -9.79 18.12 -7.62
N GLU A 161 -9.14 19.21 -7.22
CA GLU A 161 -8.75 20.25 -8.18
C GLU A 161 -7.48 19.83 -8.92
N TYR A 162 -7.61 19.63 -10.23
CA TYR A 162 -6.50 19.29 -11.11
C TYR A 162 -5.88 20.55 -11.75
N LEU A 163 -4.65 20.41 -12.22
CA LEU A 163 -4.03 21.43 -13.07
C LEU A 163 -4.81 21.57 -14.37
N LYS A 164 -5.17 22.81 -14.75
CA LYS A 164 -6.02 23.09 -15.94
C LYS A 164 -5.46 24.21 -16.81
N GLY A 165 -5.90 24.20 -18.07
CA GLY A 165 -5.71 25.29 -19.02
C GLY A 165 -4.25 25.64 -19.31
N ARG A 166 -3.99 26.87 -19.76
CA ARG A 166 -2.67 27.36 -20.17
C ARG A 166 -1.59 27.18 -19.12
N LYS A 167 -1.93 27.33 -17.85
CA LYS A 167 -1.01 27.11 -16.74
C LYS A 167 -0.50 25.67 -16.66
N LYS A 168 -1.37 24.67 -16.93
CA LYS A 168 -0.99 23.26 -17.02
C LYS A 168 0.03 23.05 -18.15
N GLU A 169 -0.23 23.60 -19.33
CA GLU A 169 0.62 23.46 -20.50
C GLU A 169 2.04 23.98 -20.24
N GLU A 170 2.14 25.17 -19.67
CA GLU A 170 3.43 25.80 -19.34
C GLU A 170 4.21 25.03 -18.26
N LEU A 171 3.52 24.58 -17.21
CA LEU A 171 4.14 23.85 -16.10
C LEU A 171 4.60 22.44 -16.49
N LEU A 172 3.88 21.78 -17.39
CA LEU A 172 4.18 20.40 -17.77
C LEU A 172 5.06 20.28 -19.03
N LYS A 173 5.58 21.37 -19.57
CA LYS A 173 6.40 21.35 -20.78
C LYS A 173 7.58 20.38 -20.66
N GLU A 174 8.44 20.56 -19.67
CA GLU A 174 9.63 19.74 -19.46
C GLU A 174 9.29 18.30 -19.06
N TYR A 175 8.14 18.09 -18.41
CA TYR A 175 7.60 16.77 -18.12
C TYR A 175 7.18 16.04 -19.40
N ARG A 176 6.48 16.72 -20.31
CA ARG A 176 6.07 16.16 -21.59
C ARG A 176 7.27 15.82 -22.49
N GLU A 177 8.28 16.69 -22.51
CA GLU A 177 9.56 16.42 -23.19
C GLU A 177 10.19 15.13 -22.60
N PHE A 178 10.27 15.02 -21.27
CA PHE A 178 10.78 13.81 -20.62
C PHE A 178 9.98 12.56 -21.01
N LEU A 179 8.65 12.60 -21.01
CA LEU A 179 7.81 11.47 -21.39
C LEU A 179 8.09 11.05 -22.85
N THR A 180 8.09 12.02 -23.77
CA THR A 180 8.33 11.78 -25.18
C THR A 180 9.72 11.23 -25.44
N ASP A 181 10.75 11.72 -24.74
CA ASP A 181 12.14 11.30 -24.94
C ASP A 181 12.43 9.92 -24.33
N SER A 182 11.75 9.57 -23.21
CA SER A 182 12.13 8.44 -22.38
C SER A 182 11.19 7.24 -22.47
N LEU A 183 9.88 7.46 -22.79
CA LEU A 183 8.88 6.39 -22.81
C LEU A 183 8.52 5.96 -24.25
N THR A 184 8.16 4.66 -24.39
CA THR A 184 7.70 4.07 -25.65
C THR A 184 6.24 4.41 -25.95
N GLY A 185 5.39 4.53 -24.90
CA GLY A 185 3.97 4.88 -24.99
C GLY A 185 3.64 6.07 -24.09
N PRO A 186 4.14 7.30 -24.42
CA PRO A 186 3.92 8.46 -23.57
C PRO A 186 2.45 8.88 -23.47
N GLU A 187 1.59 8.46 -24.40
CA GLU A 187 0.17 8.81 -24.49
C GLU A 187 -0.61 8.38 -23.26
N GLN A 188 -0.25 7.27 -22.61
CA GLN A 188 -0.87 6.79 -21.38
C GLN A 188 -0.77 7.80 -20.22
N TYR A 189 0.18 8.74 -20.32
CA TYR A 189 0.36 9.83 -19.37
C TYR A 189 -0.04 11.18 -19.98
N LEU A 190 0.29 11.44 -21.25
CA LEU A 190 0.00 12.71 -21.91
C LEU A 190 -1.50 13.03 -21.96
N ASN A 191 -2.33 11.99 -22.10
CA ASN A 191 -3.78 12.11 -22.20
C ASN A 191 -4.49 12.17 -20.83
N ARG A 192 -3.74 12.15 -19.73
CA ARG A 192 -4.31 12.23 -18.38
C ARG A 192 -4.57 13.67 -17.97
N GLU A 193 -5.66 13.86 -17.20
CA GLU A 193 -6.06 15.17 -16.67
C GLU A 193 -5.76 15.34 -15.17
N GLU A 194 -5.59 14.24 -14.45
CA GLU A 194 -5.59 14.17 -13.00
C GLU A 194 -4.24 14.56 -12.37
N TYR A 195 -3.57 15.56 -12.94
CA TYR A 195 -2.31 16.06 -12.40
C TYR A 195 -2.52 17.10 -11.31
N VAL A 196 -1.75 16.97 -10.23
CA VAL A 196 -1.66 17.95 -9.13
C VAL A 196 -0.21 18.28 -8.82
N LEU A 197 0.03 19.47 -8.30
CA LEU A 197 1.36 19.97 -7.95
C LEU A 197 1.43 20.36 -6.48
N PHE A 198 2.37 19.77 -5.74
CA PHE A 198 2.67 20.12 -4.37
C PHE A 198 4.14 20.56 -4.26
N GLY A 199 4.37 21.84 -4.03
CA GLY A 199 5.72 22.38 -3.84
C GLY A 199 6.73 22.03 -4.95
N GLY A 200 6.29 21.96 -6.22
CA GLY A 200 7.11 21.54 -7.35
C GLY A 200 7.16 20.03 -7.61
N GLN A 201 6.58 19.23 -6.74
CA GLN A 201 6.41 17.79 -6.92
C GLN A 201 5.14 17.52 -7.73
N LEU A 202 5.27 16.84 -8.86
CA LEU A 202 4.16 16.47 -9.73
C LEU A 202 3.64 15.09 -9.35
N TYR A 203 2.32 15.00 -9.16
CA TYR A 203 1.61 13.75 -8.89
C TYR A 203 0.53 13.51 -9.92
N LEU A 204 0.35 12.25 -10.29
CA LEU A 204 -0.80 11.77 -11.03
C LEU A 204 -1.75 11.07 -10.04
N LEU A 205 -2.95 11.60 -9.90
CA LEU A 205 -3.98 11.03 -9.03
C LEU A 205 -4.68 9.84 -9.73
N PRO A 206 -5.30 8.94 -8.97
CA PRO A 206 -6.32 8.04 -9.50
C PRO A 206 -7.47 8.85 -10.14
N PRO A 207 -8.17 8.29 -11.15
CA PRO A 207 -9.40 8.91 -11.63
C PRO A 207 -10.42 9.02 -10.50
N ASP A 208 -11.29 10.01 -10.60
CA ASP A 208 -12.38 10.27 -9.64
C ASP A 208 -11.93 10.48 -8.18
N MET A 209 -10.69 10.91 -7.99
CA MET A 209 -10.18 11.24 -6.66
C MET A 209 -10.99 12.39 -6.05
N PRO A 210 -11.53 12.23 -4.83
CA PRO A 210 -12.25 13.31 -4.15
C PRO A 210 -11.32 14.43 -3.71
N ASP A 211 -11.92 15.59 -3.41
CA ASP A 211 -11.19 16.71 -2.83
C ASP A 211 -10.53 16.32 -1.52
N MET A 212 -9.27 16.71 -1.41
CA MET A 212 -8.40 16.38 -0.27
C MET A 212 -8.22 17.58 0.68
N GLU A 213 -9.02 18.63 0.51
CA GLU A 213 -8.96 19.83 1.36
C GLU A 213 -9.16 19.45 2.84
N GLY A 214 -8.32 20.01 3.73
CA GLY A 214 -8.35 19.71 5.15
C GLY A 214 -7.69 18.39 5.59
N LEU A 215 -7.20 17.57 4.65
CA LEU A 215 -6.51 16.33 4.97
C LEU A 215 -4.99 16.54 5.02
N LYS A 216 -4.32 15.88 5.97
CA LYS A 216 -2.87 15.76 5.97
C LYS A 216 -2.46 14.65 5.01
N ILE A 217 -2.01 15.02 3.82
CA ILE A 217 -1.67 14.10 2.76
C ILE A 217 -0.16 13.90 2.70
N LEU A 218 0.28 12.66 2.79
CA LEU A 218 1.68 12.28 2.62
C LEU A 218 2.01 12.04 1.15
N ARG A 219 1.10 11.37 0.42
CA ARG A 219 1.28 11.04 -1.00
C ARG A 219 -0.09 10.89 -1.66
N PRO A 220 -0.48 11.85 -2.52
CA PRO A 220 -1.84 11.86 -3.07
C PRO A 220 -2.06 10.85 -4.21
N GLY A 221 -1.00 10.36 -4.83
CA GLY A 221 -1.04 9.45 -5.96
C GLY A 221 0.35 9.03 -6.41
N LEU A 222 0.50 8.67 -7.68
CA LEU A 222 1.81 8.34 -8.23
C LEU A 222 2.67 9.61 -8.33
N HIS A 223 3.76 9.63 -7.61
CA HIS A 223 4.75 10.71 -7.74
C HIS A 223 5.45 10.58 -9.09
N MET A 224 5.20 11.52 -9.99
CA MET A 224 5.80 11.51 -11.32
C MET A 224 7.24 12.04 -11.28
N GLY A 225 7.49 13.11 -10.51
CA GLY A 225 8.80 13.71 -10.39
C GLY A 225 8.76 15.16 -9.92
N THR A 226 9.88 15.84 -10.06
CA THR A 226 10.04 17.24 -9.65
C THR A 226 10.21 18.14 -10.86
N LEU A 227 9.38 19.18 -10.94
CA LEU A 227 9.55 20.26 -11.91
C LEU A 227 10.66 21.19 -11.43
N LYS A 228 11.73 21.29 -12.18
CA LYS A 228 12.85 22.20 -11.96
C LYS A 228 12.90 23.25 -13.06
N LYS A 229 13.65 24.32 -12.85
CA LYS A 229 13.88 25.31 -13.90
C LYS A 229 14.50 24.66 -15.13
N LYS A 230 13.76 24.64 -16.24
CA LYS A 230 14.15 24.07 -17.56
C LYS A 230 14.51 22.58 -17.55
N ARG A 231 13.98 21.78 -16.63
CA ARG A 231 14.14 20.33 -16.62
C ARG A 231 13.13 19.64 -15.74
N PHE A 232 12.83 18.39 -16.05
CA PHE A 232 12.09 17.46 -15.21
C PHE A 232 13.05 16.42 -14.61
N GLU A 233 12.88 16.11 -13.32
CA GLU A 233 13.59 15.03 -12.63
C GLU A 233 12.57 13.94 -12.27
N PRO A 234 12.59 12.77 -12.96
CA PRO A 234 11.62 11.71 -12.69
C PRO A 234 11.82 11.12 -11.29
N SER A 235 10.72 10.76 -10.65
CA SER A 235 10.76 10.19 -9.30
C SER A 235 11.14 8.71 -9.32
N HIS A 236 11.59 8.22 -8.18
CA HIS A 236 11.79 6.78 -7.97
C HIS A 236 10.45 6.01 -8.03
N GLY A 237 9.36 6.62 -7.53
CA GLY A 237 8.02 6.03 -7.63
C GLY A 237 7.58 5.77 -9.07
N LEU A 238 7.88 6.70 -9.99
CA LEU A 238 7.63 6.49 -11.41
C LEU A 238 8.51 5.36 -11.98
N ALA A 239 9.80 5.29 -11.59
CA ALA A 239 10.66 4.19 -12.04
C ALA A 239 10.06 2.82 -11.66
N LEU A 240 9.60 2.66 -10.41
CA LEU A 240 9.02 1.40 -9.92
C LEU A 240 7.66 1.06 -10.55
N ALA A 241 6.94 2.05 -11.07
CA ALA A 241 5.66 1.85 -11.76
C ALA A 241 5.85 1.42 -13.22
N LEU A 242 7.03 1.63 -13.82
CA LEU A 242 7.35 1.34 -15.21
C LEU A 242 8.00 -0.04 -15.35
N LYS A 243 7.71 -0.68 -16.48
CA LYS A 243 8.32 -1.94 -16.91
C LYS A 243 9.31 -1.71 -18.03
N LYS A 244 10.09 -2.73 -18.37
CA LYS A 244 11.06 -2.74 -19.49
C LYS A 244 10.46 -2.24 -20.81
N GLY A 245 9.24 -2.68 -21.14
CA GLY A 245 8.55 -2.32 -22.38
C GLY A 245 8.04 -0.87 -22.43
N ASP A 246 7.95 -0.19 -21.28
CA ASP A 246 7.41 1.16 -21.19
C ASP A 246 8.47 2.25 -21.45
N VAL A 247 9.75 1.89 -21.54
CA VAL A 247 10.86 2.82 -21.68
C VAL A 247 11.67 2.56 -22.94
N LYS A 248 12.20 3.62 -23.54
CA LYS A 248 13.06 3.53 -24.72
C LYS A 248 14.45 3.03 -24.40
N GLN A 249 14.93 3.27 -23.17
CA GLN A 249 16.28 2.90 -22.75
C GLN A 249 16.24 2.22 -21.37
N TRP A 250 16.96 1.12 -21.25
CA TRP A 250 17.09 0.37 -20.01
C TRP A 250 18.39 -0.41 -19.97
N ILE A 251 18.84 -0.78 -18.78
CA ILE A 251 19.92 -1.74 -18.55
C ILE A 251 19.41 -2.85 -17.64
N GLU A 252 19.83 -4.05 -17.87
CA GLU A 252 19.50 -5.19 -17.01
C GLU A 252 20.77 -5.69 -16.33
N LEU A 253 20.75 -5.69 -15.00
CA LEU A 253 21.84 -6.16 -14.17
C LEU A 253 21.45 -7.53 -13.61
N PRO A 254 22.29 -8.57 -13.78
CA PRO A 254 21.99 -9.89 -13.22
C PRO A 254 21.83 -9.80 -11.69
N SER A 255 20.82 -10.46 -11.13
CA SER A 255 20.66 -10.56 -9.67
C SER A 255 21.92 -11.20 -9.04
N GLY A 256 22.30 -10.70 -7.89
CA GLY A 256 23.53 -11.14 -7.21
C GLY A 256 24.84 -10.61 -7.82
N SER A 257 24.80 -9.86 -8.92
CA SER A 257 26.00 -9.24 -9.49
C SER A 257 26.53 -8.09 -8.63
N MET A 258 27.82 -7.80 -8.73
CA MET A 258 28.44 -6.65 -8.06
C MET A 258 27.88 -5.33 -8.59
N GLU A 259 27.42 -5.29 -9.83
CA GLU A 259 26.83 -4.12 -10.49
C GLU A 259 25.51 -3.73 -9.82
N VAL A 260 24.65 -4.68 -9.42
CA VAL A 260 23.42 -4.42 -8.64
C VAL A 260 23.80 -3.79 -7.30
N ILE A 261 24.76 -4.38 -6.58
CA ILE A 261 25.21 -3.87 -5.28
C ILE A 261 25.75 -2.44 -5.42
N ARG A 262 26.60 -2.20 -6.42
CA ARG A 262 27.15 -0.86 -6.71
C ARG A 262 26.05 0.14 -7.05
N TYR A 263 25.05 -0.28 -7.84
CA TYR A 263 23.89 0.57 -8.12
C TYR A 263 23.12 0.91 -6.85
N LEU A 264 22.82 -0.07 -6.00
CA LEU A 264 22.11 0.16 -4.73
C LEU A 264 22.91 1.03 -3.75
N LYS A 265 24.24 1.01 -3.81
CA LYS A 265 25.13 1.92 -3.06
C LYS A 265 25.19 3.35 -3.67
N GLY A 266 24.61 3.55 -4.83
CA GLY A 266 24.57 4.85 -5.51
C GLY A 266 25.79 5.18 -6.34
N GLU A 267 26.62 4.16 -6.68
CA GLU A 267 27.81 4.34 -7.49
C GLU A 267 27.47 4.51 -8.98
N THR A 268 28.33 5.22 -9.71
CA THR A 268 28.27 5.29 -11.16
C THR A 268 28.83 4.00 -11.75
N LEU A 269 28.14 3.46 -12.77
CA LEU A 269 28.59 2.26 -13.46
C LEU A 269 29.21 2.62 -14.81
N SER A 270 30.20 1.83 -15.24
CA SER A 270 30.72 1.88 -16.61
C SER A 270 29.75 1.17 -17.56
N ALA A 271 29.53 1.73 -18.72
CA ALA A 271 28.64 1.16 -19.74
C ALA A 271 29.24 -0.07 -20.46
N GLY A 272 30.53 -0.37 -20.23
CA GLY A 272 31.25 -1.45 -20.93
C GLY A 272 30.55 -2.80 -20.79
N GLY A 273 29.97 -3.30 -21.90
CA GLY A 273 29.27 -4.58 -21.95
C GLY A 273 27.83 -4.60 -21.37
N LEU A 274 27.39 -3.54 -20.69
CA LEU A 274 26.03 -3.45 -20.12
C LEU A 274 25.02 -2.79 -21.06
N LEU A 275 25.48 -2.10 -22.09
CA LEU A 275 24.63 -1.42 -23.06
C LEU A 275 24.43 -2.27 -24.30
N SER A 276 23.19 -2.48 -24.70
CA SER A 276 22.86 -2.96 -26.04
C SER A 276 23.26 -1.93 -27.09
N GLU A 277 23.52 -2.34 -28.33
CA GLU A 277 23.74 -1.41 -29.44
C GLU A 277 22.56 -0.45 -29.58
N GLY A 278 22.85 0.85 -29.70
CA GLY A 278 21.82 1.88 -29.92
C GLY A 278 21.37 2.67 -28.69
N ILE A 279 21.91 2.39 -27.49
CA ILE A 279 21.59 3.18 -26.29
C ILE A 279 22.25 4.56 -26.33
N GLY A 280 21.40 5.61 -26.38
CA GLY A 280 21.80 7.00 -26.52
C GLY A 280 22.01 7.73 -25.20
N LYS A 281 22.03 9.07 -25.25
CA LYS A 281 21.97 9.93 -24.06
C LYS A 281 20.56 10.01 -23.52
N GLY A 282 20.37 10.10 -22.19
CA GLY A 282 19.06 10.35 -21.60
C GLY A 282 18.77 9.50 -20.37
N TRP A 283 17.51 9.51 -19.96
CA TRP A 283 17.02 8.71 -18.87
C TRP A 283 16.82 7.26 -19.32
N GLY A 284 17.12 6.32 -18.44
CA GLY A 284 16.85 4.91 -18.62
C GLY A 284 16.56 4.21 -17.31
N LEU A 285 15.87 3.07 -17.37
CA LEU A 285 15.63 2.22 -16.21
C LEU A 285 16.80 1.29 -15.95
N VAL A 286 17.08 1.04 -14.69
CA VAL A 286 17.91 -0.06 -14.21
C VAL A 286 16.99 -1.17 -13.75
N LEU A 287 17.15 -2.36 -14.30
CA LEU A 287 16.34 -3.54 -14.03
C LEU A 287 17.20 -4.65 -13.42
N THR A 288 16.57 -5.55 -12.68
CA THR A 288 17.11 -6.85 -12.31
C THR A 288 15.99 -7.88 -12.38
N ASP A 289 16.24 -9.01 -13.04
CA ASP A 289 15.26 -10.09 -13.26
C ASP A 289 13.90 -9.56 -13.81
N GLY A 290 13.96 -8.55 -14.68
CA GLY A 290 12.78 -7.91 -15.26
C GLY A 290 12.08 -6.86 -14.39
N PHE A 291 12.52 -6.65 -13.14
CA PHE A 291 11.96 -5.68 -12.20
C PHE A 291 12.76 -4.37 -12.19
N SER A 292 12.06 -3.25 -12.17
CA SER A 292 12.70 -1.93 -12.08
C SER A 292 13.27 -1.67 -10.70
N LEU A 293 14.58 -1.34 -10.65
CA LEU A 293 15.26 -0.87 -9.44
C LEU A 293 15.26 0.67 -9.33
N GLY A 294 15.18 1.38 -10.45
CA GLY A 294 15.21 2.83 -10.43
C GLY A 294 15.74 3.46 -11.71
N TRP A 295 15.99 4.76 -11.66
CA TRP A 295 16.50 5.54 -12.79
C TRP A 295 18.02 5.56 -12.87
N CYS A 296 18.52 5.61 -14.09
CA CYS A 296 19.86 6.07 -14.40
C CYS A 296 19.82 7.16 -15.49
N LYS A 297 20.92 7.86 -15.67
CA LYS A 297 21.12 8.78 -16.78
C LYS A 297 22.35 8.39 -17.56
N MET A 298 22.15 8.07 -18.82
CA MET A 298 23.22 7.62 -19.73
C MET A 298 23.88 8.81 -20.40
N ALA A 299 25.20 8.88 -20.37
CA ALA A 299 25.97 9.92 -21.02
C ALA A 299 27.42 9.48 -21.22
N GLY A 300 27.92 9.51 -22.47
CA GLY A 300 29.33 9.32 -22.77
C GLY A 300 29.93 8.01 -22.26
N GLY A 301 29.22 6.88 -22.43
CA GLY A 301 29.67 5.57 -21.97
C GLY A 301 29.61 5.36 -20.44
N MET A 302 29.00 6.29 -19.72
CA MET A 302 28.80 6.23 -18.26
C MET A 302 27.30 6.13 -17.93
N ILE A 303 26.99 5.38 -16.91
CA ILE A 303 25.65 5.20 -16.33
C ILE A 303 25.63 5.92 -14.99
N LYS A 304 25.18 7.19 -15.00
CA LYS A 304 25.04 7.99 -13.78
C LYS A 304 23.86 7.46 -12.95
N ASN A 305 24.15 7.14 -11.73
CA ASN A 305 23.18 6.59 -10.78
C ASN A 305 22.20 7.66 -10.29
N HIS A 306 20.89 7.36 -10.37
CA HIS A 306 19.82 8.19 -9.84
C HIS A 306 18.99 7.46 -8.77
N TYR A 307 19.54 6.41 -8.15
CA TYR A 307 18.94 5.75 -6.99
C TYR A 307 18.85 6.72 -5.80
N PRO A 308 17.71 6.79 -5.10
CA PRO A 308 17.51 7.78 -4.04
C PRO A 308 18.54 7.66 -2.92
N LYS A 309 19.11 8.80 -2.51
CA LYS A 309 20.15 8.82 -1.46
C LYS A 309 19.69 8.15 -0.15
N GLY A 310 18.43 8.36 0.24
CA GLY A 310 17.88 7.78 1.47
C GLY A 310 17.58 6.28 1.43
N LEU A 311 17.71 5.64 0.25
CA LEU A 311 17.51 4.20 0.08
C LEU A 311 18.83 3.45 -0.20
N ARG A 312 19.95 4.16 -0.24
CA ARG A 312 21.25 3.54 -0.57
C ARG A 312 21.72 2.60 0.54
N TRP A 313 22.25 1.48 0.11
CA TRP A 313 22.92 0.56 1.01
C TRP A 313 24.22 1.18 1.54
N MET A 314 24.48 0.96 2.81
CA MET A 314 25.75 1.36 3.47
C MET A 314 26.81 0.28 3.35
#